data_14b567d95898287761f23d1eddd6e737
#
_entry.id   14b567d95898287761f23d1eddd6e737
#
_cell.length_a   1.000
_cell.length_b   1.000
_cell.length_c   1.000
_cell.angle_alpha   90.00
_cell.angle_beta   90.00
_cell.angle_gamma   90.00
#
_symmetry.space_group_name_H-M   'P 1'
#
loop_
_entity.id
_entity.type
_entity.pdbx_description
1 polymer ?
#
loop_
_entity_poly.entity_id
_entity_poly.type
_entity_poly.pdbx_seq_one_letter_code
_entity_poly.pdbx_strand_id
1 'polypeptide(L)'
;SSWIFNKMPADPVSGIETNIIDSLESLSQRVLVNPIADGDMPVPPTLDGDGISYESDRVVHLVISGMTQMSSAMAMTAAHICHFPNYLRDRTRKTIITFIAPDAEKEMAFMTGRYSHLFRLSEYEYLYEGQDEKQAAADRHVPEKDFLDVRWQFIKGSVEQKWVRDYLLKQYARHKAGQERLTLAFCGNDAENNIASALYLPEEFY
;
A
#
# COMPACT_ATOMS: atom_id res chain seq x y z
N SER A 1 7.15 15.34 3.07
CA SER A 1 8.04 16.33 3.73
C SER A 1 9.53 15.93 3.68
N SER A 2 9.88 14.73 3.23
CA SER A 2 11.29 14.33 2.99
C SER A 2 11.96 15.17 1.91
N TRP A 3 11.20 15.74 1.00
CA TRP A 3 11.72 16.59 -0.08
C TRP A 3 12.37 17.89 0.39
N ILE A 4 11.99 18.42 1.54
CA ILE A 4 12.52 19.68 2.07
C ILE A 4 13.90 19.48 2.72
N PHE A 5 14.22 18.27 3.18
CA PHE A 5 15.48 17.96 3.84
C PHE A 5 16.57 17.41 2.92
N ASN A 6 16.24 17.04 1.68
CA ASN A 6 17.22 16.49 0.73
C ASN A 6 18.16 17.54 0.11
N LYS A 7 18.04 18.81 0.45
CA LYS A 7 18.99 19.86 0.08
C LYS A 7 19.27 20.77 1.27
N MET A 8 19.99 20.28 2.24
CA MET A 8 20.74 21.22 3.07
C MET A 8 21.79 21.88 2.17
N PRO A 9 21.88 23.23 2.14
CA PRO A 9 22.95 23.89 1.41
C PRO A 9 24.29 23.36 1.94
N ALA A 10 25.20 23.05 1.02
CA ALA A 10 26.56 22.70 1.41
C ALA A 10 27.10 23.77 2.35
N ASP A 11 27.68 23.38 3.46
CA ASP A 11 28.34 24.31 4.35
C ASP A 11 29.53 24.92 3.59
N PRO A 12 29.51 26.21 3.26
CA PRO A 12 30.53 26.84 2.43
C PRO A 12 31.91 26.86 3.13
N VAL A 13 31.96 26.53 4.42
CA VAL A 13 33.22 26.56 5.20
C VAL A 13 33.86 25.19 5.29
N SER A 14 33.08 24.11 5.28
CA SER A 14 33.61 22.75 5.47
C SER A 14 33.83 21.96 4.19
N GLY A 15 33.20 22.34 3.08
CA GLY A 15 33.21 21.56 1.84
C GLY A 15 32.53 20.19 1.97
N ILE A 16 31.77 19.97 3.06
CA ILE A 16 31.04 18.72 3.31
C ILE A 16 29.65 18.83 2.72
N GLU A 17 29.38 17.99 1.74
CA GLU A 17 28.03 17.81 1.19
C GLU A 17 27.29 16.75 2.02
N THR A 18 26.19 17.14 2.66
CA THR A 18 25.39 16.24 3.46
C THR A 18 24.19 15.76 2.66
N ASN A 19 24.15 14.48 2.34
CA ASN A 19 23.03 13.81 1.70
C ASN A 19 22.29 12.96 2.72
N ILE A 20 21.01 13.27 2.96
CA ILE A 20 20.14 12.43 3.77
C ILE A 20 19.50 11.40 2.85
N ILE A 21 19.85 10.13 3.02
CA ILE A 21 19.28 9.01 2.29
C ILE A 21 18.20 8.37 3.17
N ASP A 22 16.95 8.39 2.72
CA ASP A 22 15.91 7.57 3.33
C ASP A 22 16.07 6.12 2.86
N SER A 23 16.70 5.30 3.69
CA SER A 23 16.97 3.90 3.39
C SER A 23 15.70 3.06 3.24
N LEU A 24 14.63 3.42 3.96
CA LEU A 24 13.34 2.71 3.89
C LEU A 24 12.63 3.02 2.58
N GLU A 25 12.66 4.28 2.12
CA GLU A 25 12.10 4.65 0.82
C GLU A 25 12.85 3.97 -0.32
N SER A 26 14.18 4.00 -0.28
CA SER A 26 15.03 3.32 -1.28
C SER A 26 14.79 1.81 -1.29
N LEU A 27 14.66 1.17 -0.12
CA LEU A 27 14.34 -0.25 -0.02
C LEU A 27 12.94 -0.54 -0.57
N SER A 28 11.97 0.29 -0.25
CA SER A 28 10.60 0.15 -0.75
C SER A 28 10.53 0.23 -2.28
N GLN A 29 11.25 1.18 -2.89
CA GLN A 29 11.35 1.28 -4.35
C GLN A 29 11.98 0.03 -4.96
N ARG A 30 13.04 -0.49 -4.36
CA ARG A 30 13.70 -1.73 -4.84
C ARG A 30 12.76 -2.93 -4.78
N VAL A 31 12.00 -3.07 -3.70
CA VAL A 31 11.06 -4.19 -3.52
C VAL A 31 9.87 -4.08 -4.46
N LEU A 32 9.32 -2.87 -4.66
CA LEU A 32 8.05 -2.69 -5.37
C LEU A 32 8.21 -2.47 -6.88
N VAL A 33 9.34 -1.87 -7.31
CA VAL A 33 9.50 -1.40 -8.71
C VAL A 33 10.67 -2.04 -9.42
N ASN A 34 11.81 -2.14 -8.73
CA ASN A 34 13.08 -2.62 -9.31
C ASN A 34 13.61 -3.82 -8.52
N PRO A 35 12.90 -4.95 -8.52
CA PRO A 35 13.41 -6.14 -7.86
C PRO A 35 14.74 -6.54 -8.52
N ILE A 36 15.81 -6.56 -7.74
CA ILE A 36 17.13 -6.99 -8.20
C ILE A 36 17.18 -8.50 -8.00
N ALA A 37 17.49 -9.23 -9.07
CA ALA A 37 17.82 -10.63 -8.97
C ALA A 37 19.10 -10.78 -8.12
N ASP A 38 19.02 -11.50 -7.02
CA ASP A 38 20.16 -11.87 -6.20
C ASP A 38 20.41 -13.37 -6.38
N GLY A 39 21.36 -13.68 -7.27
CA GLY A 39 21.67 -15.06 -7.66
C GLY A 39 20.53 -15.78 -8.38
N ASP A 40 20.25 -17.01 -7.98
CA ASP A 40 19.21 -17.88 -8.56
C ASP A 40 17.80 -17.65 -7.96
N MET A 41 17.63 -16.64 -7.10
CA MET A 41 16.33 -16.33 -6.52
C MET A 41 15.39 -15.72 -7.57
N PRO A 42 14.14 -16.19 -7.66
CA PRO A 42 13.18 -15.60 -8.59
C PRO A 42 12.90 -14.15 -8.19
N VAL A 43 12.98 -13.27 -9.18
CA VAL A 43 12.66 -11.84 -9.01
C VAL A 43 11.16 -11.70 -8.78
N PRO A 44 10.70 -11.08 -7.66
CA PRO A 44 9.27 -10.82 -7.49
C PRO A 44 8.76 -9.90 -8.60
N PRO A 45 7.53 -10.12 -9.09
CA PRO A 45 6.96 -9.25 -10.11
C PRO A 45 6.73 -7.83 -9.55
N THR A 46 6.83 -6.83 -10.42
CA THR A 46 6.47 -5.45 -10.09
C THR A 46 4.99 -5.33 -9.73
N LEU A 47 4.59 -4.26 -9.04
CA LEU A 47 3.21 -4.05 -8.59
C LEU A 47 2.19 -4.09 -9.73
N ASP A 48 2.55 -3.56 -10.90
CA ASP A 48 1.71 -3.53 -12.10
C ASP A 48 1.83 -4.79 -12.98
N GLY A 49 2.78 -5.68 -12.67
CA GLY A 49 3.04 -6.90 -13.45
C GLY A 49 3.39 -6.58 -14.89
N ASP A 50 2.51 -6.96 -15.83
CA ASP A 50 2.68 -6.71 -17.28
C ASP A 50 2.32 -5.27 -17.69
N GLY A 51 2.08 -4.39 -16.71
CA GLY A 51 1.65 -3.02 -16.93
C GLY A 51 0.13 -2.85 -16.97
N ILE A 52 -0.30 -1.59 -16.76
CA ILE A 52 -1.71 -1.18 -16.80
C ILE A 52 -1.86 -0.09 -17.86
N SER A 53 -2.48 -0.45 -18.98
CA SER A 53 -2.75 0.47 -20.09
C SER A 53 -4.04 1.26 -19.87
N TYR A 54 -4.28 2.28 -20.70
CA TYR A 54 -5.50 3.08 -20.69
C TYR A 54 -6.79 2.24 -20.82
N GLU A 55 -6.74 1.18 -21.62
CA GLU A 55 -7.89 0.28 -21.85
C GLU A 55 -8.06 -0.81 -20.78
N SER A 56 -7.10 -0.94 -19.86
CA SER A 56 -7.14 -1.97 -18.83
C SER A 56 -8.24 -1.70 -17.80
N ASP A 57 -8.99 -2.74 -17.45
CA ASP A 57 -9.94 -2.70 -16.31
C ASP A 57 -9.28 -3.06 -14.98
N ARG A 58 -8.01 -3.42 -15.02
CA ARG A 58 -7.25 -3.85 -13.85
C ARG A 58 -6.78 -2.67 -13.00
N VAL A 59 -6.76 -2.85 -11.68
CA VAL A 59 -6.15 -1.92 -10.72
C VAL A 59 -5.07 -2.62 -9.91
N VAL A 60 -4.10 -1.87 -9.41
CA VAL A 60 -3.13 -2.37 -8.42
C VAL A 60 -3.77 -2.38 -7.04
N HIS A 61 -3.60 -3.47 -6.31
CA HIS A 61 -4.00 -3.59 -4.92
C HIS A 61 -2.83 -4.11 -4.08
N LEU A 62 -2.24 -3.23 -3.29
CA LEU A 62 -1.20 -3.56 -2.33
C LEU A 62 -1.82 -3.73 -0.94
N VAL A 63 -1.74 -4.94 -0.40
CA VAL A 63 -2.16 -5.25 0.97
C VAL A 63 -0.92 -5.40 1.85
N ILE A 64 -0.87 -4.65 2.94
CA ILE A 64 0.25 -4.64 3.88
C ILE A 64 -0.26 -5.12 5.23
N SER A 65 0.24 -6.26 5.70
CA SER A 65 -0.02 -6.78 7.04
C SER A 65 1.05 -6.31 8.01
N GLY A 66 0.63 -5.60 9.06
CA GLY A 66 1.50 -4.98 10.04
C GLY A 66 1.70 -3.48 9.78
N MET A 67 1.83 -2.71 10.87
CA MET A 67 2.07 -1.26 10.83
C MET A 67 3.42 -0.95 11.44
N THR A 68 4.40 -0.70 10.59
CA THR A 68 5.79 -0.37 10.94
C THR A 68 6.23 0.83 10.12
N GLN A 69 7.42 1.36 10.37
CA GLN A 69 8.00 2.39 9.51
C GLN A 69 8.17 1.89 8.07
N MET A 70 8.52 0.60 7.90
CA MET A 70 8.63 -0.02 6.59
C MET A 70 7.28 -0.09 5.87
N SER A 71 6.20 -0.47 6.57
CA SER A 71 4.84 -0.48 6.03
C SER A 71 4.44 0.89 5.50
N SER A 72 4.68 1.94 6.30
CA SER A 72 4.39 3.33 5.91
C SER A 72 5.21 3.76 4.71
N ALA A 73 6.52 3.43 4.67
CA ALA A 73 7.39 3.74 3.54
C ALA A 73 6.94 3.02 2.26
N MET A 74 6.59 1.72 2.33
CA MET A 74 6.06 0.97 1.19
C MET A 74 4.75 1.56 0.67
N ALA A 75 3.83 1.88 1.56
CA ALA A 75 2.54 2.46 1.17
C ALA A 75 2.70 3.84 0.52
N MET A 76 3.55 4.70 1.08
CA MET A 76 3.83 6.02 0.50
C MET A 76 4.56 5.92 -0.83
N THR A 77 5.52 4.99 -0.96
CA THR A 77 6.18 4.72 -2.24
C THR A 77 5.17 4.25 -3.28
N ALA A 78 4.31 3.28 -2.95
CA ALA A 78 3.26 2.81 -3.86
C ALA A 78 2.32 3.95 -4.27
N ALA A 79 1.90 4.81 -3.33
CA ALA A 79 1.05 5.96 -3.63
C ALA A 79 1.72 6.99 -4.56
N HIS A 80 3.05 7.08 -4.56
CA HIS A 80 3.80 8.00 -5.43
C HIS A 80 4.10 7.47 -6.82
N ILE A 81 4.13 6.14 -6.99
CA ILE A 81 4.56 5.54 -8.27
C ILE A 81 3.41 4.85 -9.04
N CYS A 82 2.36 4.44 -8.35
CA CYS A 82 1.25 3.68 -8.94
C CYS A 82 0.17 4.61 -9.51
N HIS A 83 0.54 5.36 -10.55
CA HIS A 83 -0.35 6.22 -11.31
C HIS A 83 -0.55 5.63 -12.71
N PHE A 84 -1.77 5.18 -13.01
CA PHE A 84 -2.04 4.45 -14.24
C PHE A 84 -3.01 5.19 -15.15
N PRO A 85 -2.83 5.09 -16.49
CA PRO A 85 -3.62 5.86 -17.44
C PRO A 85 -5.10 5.48 -17.49
N ASN A 86 -5.47 4.28 -17.05
CA ASN A 86 -6.87 3.82 -17.01
C ASN A 86 -7.75 4.64 -16.05
N TYR A 87 -7.16 5.29 -15.02
CA TYR A 87 -7.86 6.23 -14.15
C TYR A 87 -8.43 7.45 -14.92
N LEU A 88 -7.78 7.87 -16.00
CA LEU A 88 -8.28 8.97 -16.83
C LEU A 88 -9.56 8.59 -17.59
N ARG A 89 -9.70 7.30 -17.93
CA ARG A 89 -10.90 6.75 -18.56
C ARG A 89 -12.03 6.53 -17.55
N ASP A 90 -11.68 5.99 -16.39
CA ASP A 90 -12.61 5.66 -15.32
C ASP A 90 -12.04 6.00 -13.94
N ARG A 91 -12.58 7.04 -13.31
CA ARG A 91 -12.13 7.56 -12.02
C ARG A 91 -12.29 6.56 -10.85
N THR A 92 -12.99 5.47 -11.05
CA THR A 92 -13.07 4.37 -10.07
C THR A 92 -11.87 3.44 -10.10
N ARG A 93 -11.02 3.51 -11.14
CA ARG A 93 -9.81 2.68 -11.34
C ARG A 93 -8.62 3.21 -10.54
N LYS A 94 -8.76 3.24 -9.22
CA LYS A 94 -7.74 3.72 -8.31
C LYS A 94 -6.82 2.60 -7.86
N THR A 95 -5.56 2.93 -7.63
CA THR A 95 -4.65 2.06 -6.86
C THR A 95 -5.18 1.92 -5.44
N ILE A 96 -5.30 0.69 -4.95
CA ILE A 96 -5.79 0.39 -3.61
C ILE A 96 -4.61 0.03 -2.72
N ILE A 97 -4.50 0.72 -1.58
CA ILE A 97 -3.50 0.43 -0.55
C ILE A 97 -4.26 0.08 0.73
N THR A 98 -4.09 -1.16 1.18
CA THR A 98 -4.78 -1.70 2.34
C THR A 98 -3.80 -2.03 3.45
N PHE A 99 -4.06 -1.52 4.64
CA PHE A 99 -3.36 -1.92 5.86
C PHE A 99 -4.22 -2.89 6.66
N ILE A 100 -3.62 -3.96 7.15
CA ILE A 100 -4.24 -4.89 8.10
C ILE A 100 -3.46 -4.81 9.40
N ALA A 101 -4.11 -4.34 10.47
CA ALA A 101 -3.49 -4.24 11.79
C ALA A 101 -4.54 -4.33 12.91
N PRO A 102 -4.20 -4.88 14.09
CA PRO A 102 -5.10 -4.92 15.23
C PRO A 102 -5.59 -3.53 15.67
N ASP A 103 -4.70 -2.54 15.63
CA ASP A 103 -4.95 -1.14 16.01
C ASP A 103 -5.15 -0.21 14.79
N ALA A 104 -5.74 -0.73 13.69
CA ALA A 104 -5.87 0.00 12.42
C ALA A 104 -6.53 1.37 12.54
N GLU A 105 -7.43 1.59 13.52
CA GLU A 105 -8.05 2.89 13.77
C GLU A 105 -7.03 3.95 14.23
N LYS A 106 -6.13 3.57 15.15
CA LYS A 106 -5.05 4.46 15.60
C LYS A 106 -4.08 4.76 14.48
N GLU A 107 -3.76 3.75 13.69
CA GLU A 107 -2.85 3.87 12.56
C GLU A 107 -3.45 4.76 11.45
N MET A 108 -4.74 4.62 11.18
CA MET A 108 -5.47 5.54 10.30
C MET A 108 -5.39 6.98 10.81
N ALA A 109 -5.65 7.21 12.10
CA ALA A 109 -5.57 8.54 12.70
C ALA A 109 -4.14 9.10 12.61
N PHE A 110 -3.12 8.28 12.85
CA PHE A 110 -1.72 8.67 12.72
C PHE A 110 -1.37 9.04 11.26
N MET A 111 -1.72 8.20 10.31
CA MET A 111 -1.42 8.41 8.88
C MET A 111 -2.15 9.65 8.34
N THR A 112 -3.45 9.79 8.63
CA THR A 112 -4.24 10.95 8.21
C THR A 112 -3.76 12.26 8.82
N GLY A 113 -3.27 12.24 10.07
CA GLY A 113 -2.64 13.40 10.72
C GLY A 113 -1.28 13.74 10.11
N ARG A 114 -0.40 12.74 9.96
CA ARG A 114 0.97 12.94 9.44
C ARG A 114 0.99 13.36 7.97
N TYR A 115 0.13 12.78 7.15
CA TYR A 115 0.03 13.02 5.71
C TYR A 115 -1.28 13.73 5.35
N SER A 116 -1.68 14.72 6.15
CA SER A 116 -2.99 15.35 6.08
C SER A 116 -3.34 15.92 4.69
N HIS A 117 -2.37 16.45 3.96
CA HIS A 117 -2.61 16.95 2.60
C HIS A 117 -2.96 15.82 1.62
N LEU A 118 -2.27 14.69 1.70
CA LEU A 118 -2.53 13.51 0.89
C LEU A 118 -3.93 12.94 1.20
N PHE A 119 -4.21 12.69 2.47
CA PHE A 119 -5.47 12.08 2.89
C PHE A 119 -6.69 12.98 2.67
N ARG A 120 -6.54 14.30 2.74
CA ARG A 120 -7.62 15.23 2.38
C ARG A 120 -8.04 15.13 0.91
N LEU A 121 -7.13 14.72 0.03
CA LEU A 121 -7.35 14.60 -1.42
C LEU A 121 -7.55 13.16 -1.87
N SER A 122 -7.45 12.19 -0.96
CA SER A 122 -7.60 10.76 -1.21
C SER A 122 -8.90 10.23 -0.62
N GLU A 123 -9.41 9.19 -1.25
CA GLU A 123 -10.47 8.36 -0.69
C GLU A 123 -9.89 7.41 0.36
N TYR A 124 -10.50 7.29 1.54
CA TYR A 124 -10.10 6.31 2.54
C TYR A 124 -11.27 5.79 3.36
N GLU A 125 -11.13 4.55 3.88
CA GLU A 125 -12.14 3.89 4.69
C GLU A 125 -11.53 3.02 5.79
N TYR A 126 -12.29 2.83 6.86
CA TYR A 126 -11.97 1.94 7.97
C TYR A 126 -12.93 0.75 7.94
N LEU A 127 -12.38 -0.47 8.01
CA LEU A 127 -13.14 -1.70 7.91
C LEU A 127 -12.90 -2.57 9.16
N TYR A 128 -13.96 -3.17 9.69
CA TYR A 128 -13.91 -4.03 10.87
C TYR A 128 -14.95 -5.17 10.79
N GLU A 129 -14.75 -6.18 11.61
CA GLU A 129 -15.61 -7.37 11.64
C GLU A 129 -17.07 -6.99 11.99
N GLY A 130 -18.02 -7.52 11.23
CA GLY A 130 -19.44 -7.28 11.42
C GLY A 130 -19.99 -5.96 10.86
N GLN A 131 -19.14 -5.12 10.25
CA GLN A 131 -19.58 -3.93 9.55
C GLN A 131 -20.32 -4.31 8.26
N ASP A 132 -21.53 -3.77 8.09
CA ASP A 132 -22.28 -3.95 6.86
C ASP A 132 -21.81 -2.99 5.75
N GLU A 133 -22.17 -3.30 4.49
CA GLU A 133 -21.73 -2.50 3.34
C GLU A 133 -22.27 -1.06 3.37
N LYS A 134 -23.44 -0.83 3.97
CA LYS A 134 -24.03 0.52 4.08
C LYS A 134 -23.26 1.36 5.09
N GLN A 135 -22.88 0.75 6.22
CA GLN A 135 -22.05 1.40 7.22
C GLN A 135 -20.67 1.71 6.66
N ALA A 136 -20.03 0.75 5.99
CA ALA A 136 -18.73 0.97 5.36
C ALA A 136 -18.79 2.11 4.32
N ALA A 137 -19.86 2.19 3.54
CA ALA A 137 -20.04 3.27 2.57
C ALA A 137 -20.29 4.62 3.24
N ALA A 138 -21.02 4.65 4.37
CA ALA A 138 -21.26 5.89 5.12
C ALA A 138 -20.02 6.43 5.84
N ASP A 139 -19.15 5.53 6.32
CA ASP A 139 -17.94 5.85 7.05
C ASP A 139 -16.74 6.18 6.12
N ARG A 140 -16.94 5.98 4.80
CA ARG A 140 -15.90 6.27 3.81
C ARG A 140 -15.70 7.77 3.65
N HIS A 141 -14.46 8.22 3.78
CA HIS A 141 -14.08 9.56 3.38
C HIS A 141 -13.94 9.65 1.86
N VAL A 142 -14.74 10.51 1.25
CA VAL A 142 -14.65 10.84 -0.17
C VAL A 142 -14.27 12.31 -0.29
N PRO A 143 -13.16 12.67 -0.95
CA PRO A 143 -12.75 14.06 -1.08
C PRO A 143 -13.73 14.86 -1.95
N GLU A 144 -13.91 16.15 -1.66
CA GLU A 144 -14.75 17.05 -2.48
C GLU A 144 -14.29 17.09 -3.95
N LYS A 145 -12.99 16.96 -4.16
CA LYS A 145 -12.37 16.92 -5.49
C LYS A 145 -11.53 15.65 -5.59
N ASP A 146 -11.93 14.79 -6.48
CA ASP A 146 -11.28 13.49 -6.72
C ASP A 146 -10.05 13.69 -7.64
N PHE A 147 -8.95 14.15 -7.06
CA PHE A 147 -7.69 14.40 -7.77
C PHE A 147 -6.73 13.22 -7.76
N LEU A 148 -6.80 12.40 -6.71
CA LEU A 148 -5.84 11.32 -6.53
C LEU A 148 -6.43 9.98 -6.93
N ASP A 149 -5.65 9.23 -7.67
CA ASP A 149 -5.95 7.89 -8.14
C ASP A 149 -5.54 6.81 -7.13
N VAL A 150 -5.57 7.16 -5.85
CA VAL A 150 -5.26 6.27 -4.73
C VAL A 150 -6.44 6.20 -3.77
N ARG A 151 -6.75 4.99 -3.32
CA ARG A 151 -7.73 4.69 -2.29
C ARG A 151 -7.07 3.92 -1.15
N TRP A 152 -7.35 4.32 0.08
CA TRP A 152 -6.78 3.71 1.28
C TRP A 152 -7.82 2.91 2.02
N GLN A 153 -7.42 1.75 2.53
CA GLN A 153 -8.25 0.93 3.40
C GLN A 153 -7.47 0.59 4.67
N PHE A 154 -8.12 0.71 5.82
CA PHE A 154 -7.55 0.36 7.12
C PHE A 154 -8.44 -0.73 7.73
N ILE A 155 -7.91 -1.94 7.82
CA ILE A 155 -8.64 -3.14 8.26
C ILE A 155 -8.20 -3.48 9.68
N LYS A 156 -9.17 -3.44 10.62
CA LYS A 156 -8.96 -3.84 12.01
C LYS A 156 -8.92 -5.36 12.11
N GLY A 157 -7.75 -5.95 12.25
CA GLY A 157 -7.61 -7.38 12.40
C GLY A 157 -6.23 -7.90 12.10
N SER A 158 -6.15 -9.20 11.98
CA SER A 158 -4.95 -9.92 11.56
C SER A 158 -5.32 -11.02 10.55
N VAL A 159 -4.33 -11.51 9.80
CA VAL A 159 -4.54 -12.52 8.76
C VAL A 159 -4.99 -13.87 9.32
N GLU A 160 -4.81 -14.11 10.62
CA GLU A 160 -5.28 -15.31 11.33
C GLU A 160 -6.80 -15.30 11.55
N GLN A 161 -7.42 -14.13 11.52
CA GLN A 161 -8.88 -14.00 11.71
C GLN A 161 -9.65 -14.41 10.46
N LYS A 162 -10.71 -15.19 10.66
CA LYS A 162 -11.52 -15.71 9.56
C LYS A 162 -12.04 -14.63 8.64
N TRP A 163 -12.61 -13.56 9.18
CA TRP A 163 -13.19 -12.49 8.36
C TRP A 163 -12.16 -11.76 7.50
N VAL A 164 -10.91 -11.60 7.99
CA VAL A 164 -9.81 -11.01 7.22
C VAL A 164 -9.40 -11.96 6.09
N ARG A 165 -9.35 -13.27 6.34
CA ARG A 165 -9.09 -14.27 5.29
C ARG A 165 -10.21 -14.28 4.25
N ASP A 166 -11.47 -14.21 4.67
CA ASP A 166 -12.62 -14.13 3.75
C ASP A 166 -12.52 -12.85 2.88
N TYR A 167 -12.09 -11.73 3.46
CA TYR A 167 -11.79 -10.49 2.71
C TYR A 167 -10.68 -10.74 1.69
N LEU A 168 -9.55 -11.32 2.09
CA LEU A 168 -8.41 -11.60 1.20
C LEU A 168 -8.81 -12.56 0.07
N LEU A 169 -9.59 -13.61 0.33
CA LEU A 169 -10.11 -14.51 -0.69
C LEU A 169 -10.99 -13.78 -1.71
N LYS A 170 -11.81 -12.83 -1.28
CA LYS A 170 -12.60 -12.00 -2.17
C LYS A 170 -11.70 -11.16 -3.09
N GLN A 171 -10.61 -10.57 -2.57
CA GLN A 171 -9.66 -9.82 -3.39
C GLN A 171 -8.88 -10.76 -4.34
N TYR A 172 -8.50 -11.93 -3.86
CA TYR A 172 -7.85 -12.94 -4.71
C TYR A 172 -8.75 -13.41 -5.87
N ALA A 173 -10.03 -13.60 -5.63
CA ALA A 173 -10.99 -13.91 -6.69
C ALA A 173 -11.03 -12.79 -7.77
N ARG A 174 -10.95 -11.52 -7.37
CA ARG A 174 -10.86 -10.38 -8.28
C ARG A 174 -9.53 -10.37 -9.06
N HIS A 175 -8.43 -10.76 -8.40
CA HIS A 175 -7.13 -10.96 -9.06
C HIS A 175 -7.21 -12.04 -10.15
N LYS A 176 -7.78 -13.20 -9.83
CA LYS A 176 -7.99 -14.31 -10.80
C LYS A 176 -8.90 -13.90 -11.97
N ALA A 177 -9.90 -13.05 -11.70
CA ALA A 177 -10.78 -12.49 -12.73
C ALA A 177 -10.13 -11.38 -13.58
N GLY A 178 -8.86 -11.03 -13.32
CA GLY A 178 -8.14 -9.98 -14.04
C GLY A 178 -8.56 -8.55 -13.71
N GLN A 179 -9.34 -8.35 -12.64
CA GLN A 179 -9.83 -7.03 -12.20
C GLN A 179 -8.82 -6.31 -11.31
N GLU A 180 -7.97 -7.06 -10.60
CA GLU A 180 -6.95 -6.54 -9.71
C GLU A 180 -5.59 -7.22 -9.94
N ARG A 181 -4.52 -6.48 -9.69
CA ARG A 181 -3.18 -7.02 -9.46
C ARG A 181 -2.93 -6.97 -7.96
N LEU A 182 -3.13 -8.10 -7.29
CA LEU A 182 -3.01 -8.21 -5.84
C LEU A 182 -1.57 -8.53 -5.44
N THR A 183 -1.02 -7.76 -4.52
CA THR A 183 0.28 -7.98 -3.88
C THR A 183 0.10 -7.94 -2.36
N LEU A 184 0.64 -8.94 -1.66
CA LEU A 184 0.63 -9.00 -0.20
C LEU A 184 2.05 -8.79 0.33
N ALA A 185 2.19 -7.88 1.29
CA ALA A 185 3.43 -7.58 2.00
C ALA A 185 3.24 -7.81 3.50
N PHE A 186 4.12 -8.59 4.11
CA PHE A 186 4.15 -8.82 5.56
C PHE A 186 5.28 -8.00 6.17
N CYS A 187 4.91 -6.97 6.93
CA CYS A 187 5.82 -5.94 7.45
C CYS A 187 5.76 -5.82 8.99
N GLY A 188 5.59 -6.93 9.69
CA GLY A 188 5.74 -6.95 11.14
C GLY A 188 7.20 -6.74 11.57
N ASN A 189 7.40 -6.44 12.85
CA ASN A 189 8.74 -6.18 13.41
C ASN A 189 9.61 -7.44 13.54
N ASP A 190 9.02 -8.62 13.41
CA ASP A 190 9.67 -9.92 13.55
C ASP A 190 9.52 -10.74 12.28
N ALA A 191 10.64 -11.16 11.72
CA ALA A 191 10.69 -11.94 10.48
C ALA A 191 10.02 -13.32 10.61
N GLU A 192 10.15 -14.00 11.77
CA GLU A 192 9.52 -15.30 12.01
C GLU A 192 7.99 -15.16 12.01
N ASN A 193 7.47 -14.11 12.67
CA ASN A 193 6.03 -13.81 12.64
C ASN A 193 5.55 -13.42 11.26
N ASN A 194 6.33 -12.74 10.46
CA ASN A 194 5.98 -12.42 9.07
C ASN A 194 5.84 -13.68 8.22
N ILE A 195 6.76 -14.64 8.37
CA ILE A 195 6.70 -15.94 7.69
C ILE A 195 5.49 -16.73 8.18
N ALA A 196 5.27 -16.81 9.51
CA ALA A 196 4.13 -17.49 10.08
C ALA A 196 2.81 -16.90 9.56
N SER A 197 2.67 -15.57 9.56
CA SER A 197 1.48 -14.90 9.04
C SER A 197 1.26 -15.17 7.54
N ALA A 198 2.32 -15.24 6.74
CA ALA A 198 2.21 -15.65 5.35
C ALA A 198 1.66 -17.07 5.23
N LEU A 199 2.12 -18.00 6.05
CA LEU A 199 1.65 -19.39 6.05
C LEU A 199 0.19 -19.56 6.50
N TYR A 200 -0.41 -18.56 7.14
CA TYR A 200 -1.85 -18.53 7.47
C TYR A 200 -2.74 -18.10 6.32
N LEU A 201 -2.17 -17.70 5.20
CA LEU A 201 -2.97 -17.41 4.01
C LEU A 201 -3.74 -18.67 3.57
N PRO A 202 -4.94 -18.48 2.98
CA PRO A 202 -5.68 -19.56 2.37
C PRO A 202 -4.85 -20.31 1.33
N GLU A 203 -5.06 -21.65 1.20
CA GLU A 203 -4.32 -22.51 0.26
C GLU A 203 -4.41 -22.02 -1.19
N GLU A 204 -5.48 -21.33 -1.55
CA GLU A 204 -5.71 -20.77 -2.87
C GLU A 204 -4.65 -19.76 -3.31
N PHE A 205 -3.87 -19.21 -2.36
CA PHE A 205 -2.80 -18.25 -2.65
C PHE A 205 -1.48 -18.91 -3.09
N TYR A 206 -1.34 -20.23 -2.92
CA TYR A 206 -0.15 -21.03 -3.29
C TYR A 206 -0.40 -21.91 -4.56
#